data_61f4819ee5a6f5a101dadcd536cdabd7
#
_entry.id   61f4819ee5a6f5a101dadcd536cdabd7
#
_cell.length_a   1.000
_cell.length_b   1.000
_cell.length_c   1.000
_cell.angle_alpha   90.00
_cell.angle_beta   90.00
_cell.angle_gamma   90.00
#
_symmetry.space_group_name_H-M   'P 1'
#
loop_
_entity.id
_entity.type
_entity.pdbx_description
1 polymer ?
#
loop_
_entity_poly.entity_id
_entity_poly.type
_entity_poly.pdbx_seq_one_letter_code
_entity_poly.pdbx_strand_id
1 'polypeptide(L)'
;MNSKYEINTKENREFLKASCENLLNFGHRFPSPNGGSYYLGDDGTPWKDRNRETWITCRMAHVYSLGLMLGHEGSGELVDAALKGLRGELHDDKNGGWYAGVTQEGGIVPNKQCYAHAFVILAASSALTAGRPGAKELLEEAVDVYDQHFWNEEEGLACDTWNTEFTVLDDYRGLNANMHTVEAFLAAGDVTGDKKYHIRAGRIIDHVIRWAEDNSWRIPEHFTKEWVADLDCNRDRPDDPFKPYGATPGHGIEWARLITQWALANCREV
;
A
#
# COMPACT_ATOMS: atom_id res chain seq x y z
N MET A 1 -17.55 24.70 -20.37
CA MET A 1 -16.95 23.49 -19.73
C MET A 1 -18.04 22.76 -18.97
N ASN A 2 -17.98 21.43 -18.84
CA ASN A 2 -18.99 20.69 -18.08
C ASN A 2 -18.68 20.87 -16.58
N SER A 3 -19.58 21.53 -15.83
CA SER A 3 -19.40 21.92 -14.41
C SER A 3 -19.05 20.76 -13.47
N LYS A 4 -19.41 19.53 -13.82
CA LYS A 4 -19.06 18.34 -13.01
C LYS A 4 -17.54 18.04 -12.92
N TYR A 5 -16.73 18.63 -13.81
CA TYR A 5 -15.26 18.51 -13.79
C TYR A 5 -14.58 19.78 -13.26
N GLU A 6 -15.35 20.78 -12.87
CA GLU A 6 -14.82 22.03 -12.34
C GLU A 6 -14.72 21.94 -10.81
N ILE A 7 -13.49 22.04 -10.29
CA ILE A 7 -13.18 21.87 -8.86
C ILE A 7 -14.03 22.86 -8.02
N ASN A 8 -14.52 22.38 -6.88
CA ASN A 8 -15.31 23.14 -5.90
C ASN A 8 -16.73 23.52 -6.31
N THR A 9 -17.25 23.10 -7.46
CA THR A 9 -18.65 23.26 -7.79
C THR A 9 -19.54 22.26 -7.03
N LYS A 10 -20.83 22.54 -6.91
CA LYS A 10 -21.80 21.60 -6.33
C LYS A 10 -21.89 20.34 -7.19
N GLU A 11 -21.96 20.50 -8.49
CA GLU A 11 -22.03 19.43 -9.49
C GLU A 11 -20.81 18.51 -9.43
N ASN A 12 -19.61 19.08 -9.20
CA ASN A 12 -18.39 18.28 -9.03
C ASN A 12 -18.45 17.43 -7.75
N ARG A 13 -18.89 18.02 -6.64
CA ARG A 13 -19.04 17.25 -5.38
C ARG A 13 -20.05 16.13 -5.49
N GLU A 14 -21.19 16.37 -6.14
CA GLU A 14 -22.22 15.36 -6.39
C GLU A 14 -21.70 14.24 -7.30
N PHE A 15 -20.96 14.60 -8.35
CA PHE A 15 -20.32 13.64 -9.25
C PHE A 15 -19.30 12.76 -8.52
N LEU A 16 -18.42 13.35 -7.71
CA LEU A 16 -17.41 12.63 -6.95
C LEU A 16 -18.04 11.71 -5.91
N LYS A 17 -19.08 12.18 -5.20
CA LYS A 17 -19.84 11.37 -4.24
C LYS A 17 -20.48 10.16 -4.92
N ALA A 18 -21.18 10.36 -6.01
CA ALA A 18 -21.80 9.26 -6.76
C ALA A 18 -20.77 8.28 -7.33
N SER A 19 -19.62 8.77 -7.80
CA SER A 19 -18.54 7.92 -8.30
C SER A 19 -17.92 7.07 -7.18
N CYS A 20 -17.71 7.65 -6.00
CA CYS A 20 -17.22 6.94 -4.82
C CYS A 20 -18.20 5.83 -4.40
N GLU A 21 -19.49 6.15 -4.30
CA GLU A 21 -20.55 5.20 -3.95
C GLU A 21 -20.65 4.05 -4.95
N ASN A 22 -20.56 4.34 -6.26
CA ASN A 22 -20.55 3.33 -7.30
C ASN A 22 -19.34 2.37 -7.18
N LEU A 23 -18.14 2.89 -6.88
CA LEU A 23 -16.94 2.07 -6.68
C LEU A 23 -17.04 1.19 -5.43
N LEU A 24 -17.56 1.71 -4.32
CA LEU A 24 -17.80 0.93 -3.11
C LEU A 24 -18.83 -0.18 -3.35
N ASN A 25 -19.92 0.13 -4.06
CA ASN A 25 -20.92 -0.87 -4.45
C ASN A 25 -20.36 -1.94 -5.43
N PHE A 26 -19.48 -1.55 -6.33
CA PHE A 26 -18.81 -2.48 -7.25
C PHE A 26 -17.93 -3.48 -6.49
N GLY A 27 -17.14 -3.00 -5.52
CA GLY A 27 -16.14 -3.82 -4.83
C GLY A 27 -16.71 -4.78 -3.79
N HIS A 28 -17.96 -4.66 -3.34
CA HIS A 28 -18.51 -5.32 -2.16
C HIS A 28 -18.44 -6.88 -2.17
N ARG A 29 -18.26 -7.50 -3.32
CA ARG A 29 -18.20 -8.97 -3.48
C ARG A 29 -16.78 -9.55 -3.34
N PHE A 30 -15.79 -8.75 -2.98
CA PHE A 30 -14.42 -9.21 -2.86
C PHE A 30 -14.18 -10.29 -1.78
N PRO A 31 -14.93 -10.38 -0.65
CA PRO A 31 -14.51 -11.23 0.45
C PRO A 31 -14.51 -12.71 0.11
N SER A 32 -13.46 -13.39 0.50
CA SER A 32 -13.39 -14.85 0.56
C SER A 32 -14.03 -15.36 1.85
N PRO A 33 -14.65 -16.55 1.86
CA PRO A 33 -15.22 -17.17 3.07
C PRO A 33 -14.24 -17.30 4.23
N ASN A 34 -12.96 -17.54 3.94
CA ASN A 34 -11.90 -17.64 4.94
C ASN A 34 -11.30 -16.27 5.33
N GLY A 35 -11.76 -15.21 4.72
CA GLY A 35 -11.20 -13.86 4.81
C GLY A 35 -10.23 -13.55 3.67
N GLY A 36 -9.86 -12.27 3.57
CA GLY A 36 -9.05 -11.79 2.46
C GLY A 36 -9.86 -11.53 1.19
N SER A 37 -9.18 -11.07 0.17
CA SER A 37 -9.80 -10.56 -1.06
C SER A 37 -9.55 -11.45 -2.26
N TYR A 38 -10.63 -11.79 -2.96
CA TYR A 38 -10.55 -12.19 -4.36
C TYR A 38 -10.25 -10.97 -5.24
N TYR A 39 -9.66 -11.21 -6.41
CA TYR A 39 -9.75 -10.28 -7.53
C TYR A 39 -11.18 -10.24 -8.06
N LEU A 40 -11.57 -9.11 -8.63
CA LEU A 40 -12.87 -8.93 -9.26
C LEU A 40 -12.71 -8.73 -10.76
N GLY A 41 -13.59 -9.37 -11.53
CA GLY A 41 -13.73 -9.08 -12.96
C GLY A 41 -14.40 -7.73 -13.22
N ASP A 42 -14.48 -7.33 -14.48
CA ASP A 42 -15.04 -6.04 -14.90
C ASP A 42 -16.53 -5.85 -14.51
N ASP A 43 -17.23 -6.96 -14.24
CA ASP A 43 -18.61 -6.98 -13.76
C ASP A 43 -18.72 -7.12 -12.24
N GLY A 44 -17.59 -7.05 -11.50
CA GLY A 44 -17.51 -7.27 -10.06
C GLY A 44 -17.65 -8.75 -9.64
N THR A 45 -17.58 -9.71 -10.57
CA THR A 45 -17.60 -11.14 -10.24
C THR A 45 -16.27 -11.58 -9.64
N PRO A 46 -16.25 -12.24 -8.44
CA PRO A 46 -15.01 -12.70 -7.84
C PRO A 46 -14.31 -13.78 -8.67
N TRP A 47 -13.03 -13.57 -8.95
CA TRP A 47 -12.16 -14.55 -9.61
C TRP A 47 -11.60 -15.52 -8.57
N LYS A 48 -12.27 -16.63 -8.40
CA LYS A 48 -11.91 -17.66 -7.41
C LYS A 48 -10.73 -18.53 -7.82
N ASP A 49 -10.30 -18.43 -9.08
CA ASP A 49 -9.21 -19.17 -9.72
C ASP A 49 -7.85 -18.46 -9.60
N ARG A 50 -7.81 -17.31 -8.93
CA ARG A 50 -6.58 -16.57 -8.64
C ARG A 50 -6.20 -16.65 -7.16
N ASN A 51 -4.91 -16.45 -6.88
CA ASN A 51 -4.42 -16.31 -5.53
C ASN A 51 -5.12 -15.13 -4.82
N ARG A 52 -5.32 -15.27 -3.53
CA ARG A 52 -5.68 -14.14 -2.65
C ARG A 52 -4.39 -13.49 -2.18
N GLU A 53 -4.15 -12.27 -2.56
CA GLU A 53 -2.92 -11.56 -2.29
C GLU A 53 -3.08 -10.60 -1.11
N THR A 54 -2.02 -10.48 -0.31
CA THR A 54 -1.99 -9.62 0.88
C THR A 54 -2.24 -8.17 0.51
N TRP A 55 -1.55 -7.64 -0.51
CA TRP A 55 -1.70 -6.25 -0.91
C TRP A 55 -3.10 -5.90 -1.43
N ILE A 56 -3.78 -6.81 -2.17
CA ILE A 56 -5.17 -6.62 -2.60
C ILE A 56 -6.11 -6.61 -1.39
N THR A 57 -5.92 -7.55 -0.46
CA THR A 57 -6.70 -7.61 0.78
C THR A 57 -6.56 -6.33 1.60
N CYS A 58 -5.34 -5.81 1.73
CA CYS A 58 -5.06 -4.56 2.41
C CYS A 58 -5.72 -3.35 1.73
N ARG A 59 -5.67 -3.27 0.40
CA ARG A 59 -6.34 -2.20 -0.35
C ARG A 59 -7.86 -2.22 -0.12
N MET A 60 -8.48 -3.40 -0.06
CA MET A 60 -9.89 -3.51 0.26
C MET A 60 -10.20 -3.09 1.70
N ALA A 61 -9.36 -3.48 2.67
CA ALA A 61 -9.48 -2.99 4.05
C ALA A 61 -9.40 -1.46 4.11
N HIS A 62 -8.43 -0.85 3.43
CA HIS A 62 -8.26 0.60 3.36
C HIS A 62 -9.49 1.29 2.73
N VAL A 63 -9.90 0.87 1.53
CA VAL A 63 -11.01 1.48 0.78
C VAL A 63 -12.32 1.40 1.56
N TYR A 64 -12.65 0.25 2.17
CA TYR A 64 -13.88 0.12 2.95
C TYR A 64 -13.79 0.76 4.33
N SER A 65 -12.59 0.96 4.89
CA SER A 65 -12.42 1.85 6.05
C SER A 65 -12.80 3.29 5.72
N LEU A 66 -12.38 3.79 4.55
CA LEU A 66 -12.81 5.10 4.05
C LEU A 66 -14.33 5.11 3.79
N GLY A 67 -14.87 4.05 3.18
CA GLY A 67 -16.31 3.90 2.96
C GLY A 67 -17.12 3.98 4.27
N LEU A 68 -16.66 3.30 5.32
CA LEU A 68 -17.28 3.34 6.65
C LEU A 68 -17.26 4.77 7.22
N MET A 69 -16.13 5.45 7.16
CA MET A 69 -16.02 6.85 7.63
C MET A 69 -16.89 7.83 6.81
N LEU A 70 -17.17 7.52 5.55
CA LEU A 70 -18.08 8.27 4.70
C LEU A 70 -19.57 7.89 4.89
N GLY A 71 -19.86 6.91 5.75
CA GLY A 71 -21.22 6.45 6.04
C GLY A 71 -21.80 5.46 5.03
N HIS A 72 -20.97 4.80 4.22
CA HIS A 72 -21.41 3.76 3.29
C HIS A 72 -21.79 2.50 4.07
N GLU A 73 -23.04 2.05 3.87
CA GLU A 73 -23.63 0.88 4.57
C GLU A 73 -22.88 -0.42 4.21
N GLY A 74 -22.69 -1.31 5.19
CA GLY A 74 -22.01 -2.59 4.99
C GLY A 74 -20.49 -2.51 4.92
N SER A 75 -19.89 -1.32 4.87
CA SER A 75 -18.42 -1.18 4.80
C SER A 75 -17.69 -1.77 6.01
N GLY A 76 -18.30 -1.70 7.20
CA GLY A 76 -17.68 -2.23 8.42
C GLY A 76 -17.43 -3.74 8.35
N GLU A 77 -18.42 -4.50 7.91
CA GLU A 77 -18.35 -5.96 7.73
C GLU A 77 -17.33 -6.34 6.66
N LEU A 78 -17.20 -5.51 5.62
CA LEU A 78 -16.23 -5.70 4.55
C LEU A 78 -14.79 -5.46 5.06
N VAL A 79 -14.57 -4.44 5.89
CA VAL A 79 -13.27 -4.27 6.58
C VAL A 79 -12.95 -5.48 7.43
N ASP A 80 -13.90 -5.95 8.25
CA ASP A 80 -13.69 -7.11 9.13
C ASP A 80 -13.34 -8.38 8.35
N ALA A 81 -13.97 -8.59 7.17
CA ALA A 81 -13.65 -9.70 6.29
C ALA A 81 -12.20 -9.62 5.74
N ALA A 82 -11.74 -8.43 5.39
CA ALA A 82 -10.35 -8.23 4.97
C ALA A 82 -9.38 -8.45 6.14
N LEU A 83 -9.64 -7.87 7.31
CA LEU A 83 -8.82 -8.07 8.51
C LEU A 83 -8.76 -9.53 8.96
N LYS A 84 -9.86 -10.29 8.80
CA LYS A 84 -9.87 -11.73 9.05
C LYS A 84 -8.84 -12.46 8.19
N GLY A 85 -8.70 -12.11 6.92
CA GLY A 85 -7.70 -12.68 6.02
C GLY A 85 -6.27 -12.35 6.45
N LEU A 86 -6.04 -11.09 6.85
CA LEU A 86 -4.73 -10.61 7.32
C LEU A 86 -4.28 -11.23 8.64
N ARG A 87 -5.21 -11.67 9.49
CA ARG A 87 -4.92 -12.37 10.75
C ARG A 87 -5.03 -13.90 10.64
N GLY A 88 -5.42 -14.40 9.48
CA GLY A 88 -5.61 -15.82 9.20
C GLY A 88 -4.64 -16.32 8.15
N GLU A 89 -5.17 -16.81 7.04
CA GLU A 89 -4.38 -17.52 6.01
C GLU A 89 -3.21 -16.71 5.40
N LEU A 90 -3.29 -15.39 5.41
CA LEU A 90 -2.23 -14.53 4.87
C LEU A 90 -1.08 -14.29 5.88
N HIS A 91 -1.30 -14.52 7.16
CA HIS A 91 -0.32 -14.37 8.22
C HIS A 91 0.60 -15.58 8.33
N ASP A 92 1.87 -15.37 8.64
CA ASP A 92 2.83 -16.45 8.90
C ASP A 92 3.06 -16.59 10.41
N ASP A 93 2.29 -17.45 11.05
CA ASP A 93 2.39 -17.71 12.50
C ASP A 93 3.74 -18.28 12.95
N LYS A 94 4.53 -18.80 12.00
CA LYS A 94 5.82 -19.42 12.31
C LYS A 94 6.97 -18.42 12.30
N ASN A 95 7.03 -17.57 11.26
CA ASN A 95 8.17 -16.67 11.06
C ASN A 95 7.79 -15.20 11.25
N GLY A 96 6.51 -14.90 11.48
CA GLY A 96 5.97 -13.55 11.56
C GLY A 96 5.73 -12.89 10.19
N GLY A 97 4.98 -11.81 10.17
CA GLY A 97 4.65 -11.08 8.97
C GLY A 97 3.68 -11.80 8.03
N TRP A 98 3.60 -11.35 6.78
CA TRP A 98 2.57 -11.81 5.84
C TRP A 98 3.20 -12.41 4.59
N TYR A 99 2.67 -13.55 4.14
CA TYR A 99 2.97 -14.11 2.82
C TYR A 99 2.56 -13.11 1.74
N ALA A 100 3.18 -13.18 0.55
CA ALA A 100 2.70 -12.38 -0.59
C ALA A 100 1.25 -12.71 -0.95
N GLY A 101 0.85 -13.96 -0.74
CA GLY A 101 -0.51 -14.43 -0.91
C GLY A 101 -0.68 -15.90 -0.57
N VAL A 102 -1.92 -16.39 -0.74
CA VAL A 102 -2.28 -17.80 -0.62
C VAL A 102 -2.96 -18.29 -1.90
N THR A 103 -2.66 -19.52 -2.31
CA THR A 103 -3.26 -20.15 -3.49
C THR A 103 -4.69 -20.61 -3.19
N GLN A 104 -5.40 -21.03 -4.23
CA GLN A 104 -6.76 -21.57 -4.08
C GLN A 104 -6.80 -22.84 -3.22
N GLU A 105 -5.78 -23.67 -3.34
CA GLU A 105 -5.64 -24.94 -2.63
C GLU A 105 -5.12 -24.76 -1.19
N GLY A 106 -4.92 -23.52 -0.74
CA GLY A 106 -4.40 -23.21 0.59
C GLY A 106 -2.87 -23.27 0.70
N GLY A 107 -2.16 -23.36 -0.43
CA GLY A 107 -0.70 -23.19 -0.46
C GLY A 107 -0.31 -21.72 -0.29
N ILE A 108 0.94 -21.46 0.07
CA ILE A 108 1.48 -20.10 0.24
C ILE A 108 2.23 -19.63 -1.01
N VAL A 109 2.27 -18.33 -1.25
CA VAL A 109 3.24 -17.67 -2.13
C VAL A 109 4.46 -17.33 -1.27
N PRO A 110 5.59 -18.03 -1.41
CA PRO A 110 6.62 -18.14 -0.37
C PRO A 110 7.63 -17.00 -0.38
N ASN A 111 7.17 -15.76 -0.25
CA ASN A 111 8.03 -14.60 -0.05
C ASN A 111 7.35 -13.55 0.84
N LYS A 112 8.15 -12.65 1.37
CA LYS A 112 7.76 -11.52 2.21
C LYS A 112 8.16 -10.22 1.50
N GLN A 113 7.17 -9.49 1.00
CA GLN A 113 7.39 -8.29 0.21
C GLN A 113 7.21 -7.03 1.06
N CYS A 114 8.18 -6.12 0.99
CA CYS A 114 8.07 -4.79 1.57
C CYS A 114 6.77 -4.09 1.14
N TYR A 115 6.48 -4.13 -0.17
CA TYR A 115 5.25 -3.61 -0.77
C TYR A 115 3.99 -4.10 -0.04
N ALA A 116 3.85 -5.41 0.15
CA ALA A 116 2.70 -5.99 0.84
C ALA A 116 2.64 -5.57 2.31
N HIS A 117 3.78 -5.53 3.02
CA HIS A 117 3.86 -5.14 4.42
C HIS A 117 3.56 -3.66 4.64
N ALA A 118 3.98 -2.77 3.73
CA ALA A 118 3.56 -1.37 3.74
C ALA A 118 2.03 -1.24 3.65
N PHE A 119 1.39 -2.04 2.78
CA PHE A 119 -0.07 -2.08 2.71
C PHE A 119 -0.74 -2.64 3.97
N VAL A 120 -0.11 -3.57 4.71
CA VAL A 120 -0.66 -4.02 6.01
C VAL A 120 -0.69 -2.86 7.00
N ILE A 121 0.37 -2.06 7.08
CA ILE A 121 0.42 -0.85 7.92
C ILE A 121 -0.68 0.15 7.50
N LEU A 122 -0.84 0.41 6.21
CA LEU A 122 -1.87 1.31 5.68
C LEU A 122 -3.28 0.82 6.03
N ALA A 123 -3.55 -0.48 5.80
CA ALA A 123 -4.84 -1.11 6.09
C ALA A 123 -5.17 -1.06 7.58
N ALA A 124 -4.21 -1.41 8.44
CA ALA A 124 -4.37 -1.40 9.88
C ALA A 124 -4.59 0.03 10.41
N SER A 125 -3.83 1.01 9.91
CA SER A 125 -4.00 2.44 10.25
C SER A 125 -5.39 2.95 9.89
N SER A 126 -5.87 2.62 8.69
CA SER A 126 -7.20 3.03 8.21
C SER A 126 -8.32 2.34 8.99
N ALA A 127 -8.18 1.05 9.26
CA ALA A 127 -9.14 0.29 10.05
C ALA A 127 -9.19 0.77 11.52
N LEU A 128 -8.04 1.15 12.08
CA LEU A 128 -7.96 1.76 13.42
C LEU A 128 -8.68 3.11 13.46
N THR A 129 -8.44 3.97 12.47
CA THR A 129 -9.15 5.25 12.31
C THR A 129 -10.66 5.05 12.18
N ALA A 130 -11.08 3.99 11.48
CA ALA A 130 -12.50 3.61 11.32
C ALA A 130 -13.06 2.85 12.55
N GLY A 131 -12.30 2.70 13.65
CA GLY A 131 -12.74 2.07 14.89
C GLY A 131 -12.95 0.56 14.81
N ARG A 132 -12.26 -0.15 13.90
CA ARG A 132 -12.47 -1.60 13.76
C ARG A 132 -11.73 -2.41 14.83
N PRO A 133 -12.37 -3.48 15.37
CA PRO A 133 -11.75 -4.31 16.40
C PRO A 133 -10.47 -4.97 15.95
N GLY A 134 -9.42 -4.96 16.80
CA GLY A 134 -8.12 -5.56 16.58
C GLY A 134 -7.27 -4.89 15.50
N ALA A 135 -7.68 -3.73 15.00
CA ALA A 135 -6.86 -2.96 14.06
C ALA A 135 -5.62 -2.38 14.72
N LYS A 136 -5.69 -2.07 16.02
CA LYS A 136 -4.56 -1.57 16.81
C LYS A 136 -3.48 -2.63 16.93
N GLU A 137 -3.84 -3.83 17.35
CA GLU A 137 -2.92 -4.95 17.49
C GLU A 137 -2.28 -5.33 16.14
N LEU A 138 -3.07 -5.30 15.06
CA LEU A 138 -2.56 -5.53 13.71
C LEU A 138 -1.55 -4.44 13.30
N LEU A 139 -1.80 -3.17 13.64
CA LEU A 139 -0.88 -2.08 13.34
C LEU A 139 0.43 -2.22 14.13
N GLU A 140 0.35 -2.52 15.41
CA GLU A 140 1.52 -2.73 16.29
C GLU A 140 2.40 -3.85 15.73
N GLU A 141 1.83 -5.01 15.41
CA GLU A 141 2.55 -6.12 14.81
C GLU A 141 3.14 -5.78 13.44
N ALA A 142 2.36 -5.12 12.57
CA ALA A 142 2.82 -4.76 11.24
C ALA A 142 4.03 -3.82 11.28
N VAL A 143 4.02 -2.87 12.19
CA VAL A 143 5.13 -1.94 12.40
C VAL A 143 6.35 -2.66 12.96
N ASP A 144 6.16 -3.55 13.94
CA ASP A 144 7.28 -4.30 14.55
C ASP A 144 7.98 -5.18 13.50
N VAL A 145 7.22 -5.90 12.67
CA VAL A 145 7.76 -6.70 11.55
C VAL A 145 8.48 -5.79 10.54
N TYR A 146 7.88 -4.64 10.24
CA TYR A 146 8.46 -3.69 9.29
C TYR A 146 9.77 -3.10 9.79
N ASP A 147 9.83 -2.69 11.05
CA ASP A 147 11.02 -2.14 11.69
C ASP A 147 12.15 -3.19 11.80
N GLN A 148 11.78 -4.45 12.02
CA GLN A 148 12.74 -5.53 12.16
C GLN A 148 13.36 -5.99 10.82
N HIS A 149 12.58 -5.99 9.73
CA HIS A 149 12.98 -6.69 8.50
C HIS A 149 13.12 -5.78 7.28
N PHE A 150 12.37 -4.70 7.19
CA PHE A 150 12.32 -3.90 5.97
C PHE A 150 12.97 -2.52 6.10
N TRP A 151 12.74 -1.83 7.22
CA TRP A 151 13.28 -0.49 7.40
C TRP A 151 14.76 -0.51 7.76
N ASN A 152 15.59 0.17 6.96
CA ASN A 152 16.98 0.42 7.29
C ASN A 152 17.14 1.84 7.84
N GLU A 153 17.38 1.95 9.16
CA GLU A 153 17.48 3.24 9.83
C GLU A 153 18.73 4.03 9.40
N GLU A 154 19.82 3.36 9.02
CA GLU A 154 21.02 4.03 8.54
C GLU A 154 20.80 4.63 7.15
N GLU A 155 20.26 3.87 6.22
CA GLU A 155 19.99 4.30 4.85
C GLU A 155 18.78 5.25 4.77
N GLY A 156 17.79 5.12 5.65
CA GLY A 156 16.53 5.86 5.59
C GLY A 156 15.63 5.41 4.45
N LEU A 157 15.71 4.13 4.10
CA LEU A 157 14.99 3.48 3.00
C LEU A 157 14.55 2.08 3.45
N ALA A 158 13.59 1.50 2.74
CA ALA A 158 13.14 0.14 2.96
C ALA A 158 13.70 -0.81 1.90
N CYS A 159 14.19 -1.98 2.31
CA CYS A 159 14.59 -3.06 1.39
C CYS A 159 13.36 -3.70 0.76
N ASP A 160 13.54 -4.62 -0.23
CA ASP A 160 12.42 -5.06 -1.07
C ASP A 160 11.81 -6.40 -0.62
N THR A 161 12.45 -7.53 -0.93
CA THR A 161 11.82 -8.85 -0.78
C THR A 161 12.71 -9.83 -0.04
N TRP A 162 12.13 -10.49 0.96
CA TRP A 162 12.72 -11.58 1.70
C TRP A 162 12.14 -12.93 1.27
N ASN A 163 12.89 -14.01 1.51
CA ASN A 163 12.30 -15.34 1.56
C ASN A 163 11.34 -15.46 2.77
N THR A 164 10.59 -16.56 2.83
CA THR A 164 9.57 -16.79 3.87
C THR A 164 10.12 -16.67 5.29
N GLU A 165 11.33 -17.13 5.52
CA GLU A 165 11.99 -17.22 6.83
C GLU A 165 12.74 -15.93 7.23
N PHE A 166 12.70 -14.88 6.44
CA PHE A 166 13.47 -13.64 6.63
C PHE A 166 15.00 -13.86 6.75
N THR A 167 15.54 -14.84 6.03
CA THR A 167 16.96 -15.21 6.08
C THR A 167 17.74 -14.83 4.82
N VAL A 168 17.05 -14.61 3.70
CA VAL A 168 17.64 -14.24 2.41
C VAL A 168 16.90 -13.05 1.86
N LEU A 169 17.61 -11.91 1.75
CA LEU A 169 17.12 -10.67 1.13
C LEU A 169 17.52 -10.63 -0.33
N ASP A 170 16.58 -10.25 -1.21
CA ASP A 170 16.83 -9.97 -2.63
C ASP A 170 17.79 -8.75 -2.78
N ASP A 171 18.65 -8.81 -3.78
CA ASP A 171 19.57 -7.72 -4.12
C ASP A 171 18.85 -6.54 -4.83
N TYR A 172 17.64 -6.74 -5.33
CA TYR A 172 16.83 -5.67 -5.93
C TYR A 172 16.36 -4.65 -4.90
N ARG A 173 16.33 -3.36 -5.31
CA ARG A 173 15.69 -2.26 -4.59
C ARG A 173 14.75 -1.52 -5.52
N GLY A 174 13.58 -1.14 -5.02
CA GLY A 174 12.57 -0.47 -5.84
C GLY A 174 11.91 0.71 -5.14
N LEU A 175 11.57 1.74 -5.91
CA LEU A 175 10.83 2.88 -5.37
C LEU A 175 9.34 2.62 -5.22
N ASN A 176 8.76 1.64 -5.92
CA ASN A 176 7.36 1.30 -5.75
C ASN A 176 7.04 0.90 -4.30
N ALA A 177 7.86 0.02 -3.70
CA ALA A 177 7.71 -0.36 -2.28
C ALA A 177 7.95 0.84 -1.35
N ASN A 178 8.96 1.66 -1.61
CA ASN A 178 9.26 2.85 -0.81
C ASN A 178 8.19 3.94 -0.93
N MET A 179 7.53 4.08 -2.08
CA MET A 179 6.40 4.99 -2.28
C MET A 179 5.23 4.63 -1.35
N HIS A 180 4.85 3.35 -1.34
CA HIS A 180 3.80 2.88 -0.44
C HIS A 180 4.23 2.82 1.02
N THR A 181 5.54 2.76 1.30
CA THR A 181 6.08 2.98 2.65
C THR A 181 5.83 4.40 3.13
N VAL A 182 6.04 5.40 2.29
CA VAL A 182 5.69 6.80 2.62
C VAL A 182 4.20 6.92 2.90
N GLU A 183 3.34 6.35 2.06
CA GLU A 183 1.89 6.35 2.26
C GLU A 183 1.50 5.70 3.60
N ALA A 184 2.07 4.54 3.90
CA ALA A 184 1.84 3.80 5.13
C ALA A 184 2.33 4.56 6.38
N PHE A 185 3.51 5.15 6.29
CA PHE A 185 4.07 5.93 7.40
C PHE A 185 3.29 7.22 7.67
N LEU A 186 2.81 7.91 6.64
CA LEU A 186 1.91 9.04 6.84
C LEU A 186 0.63 8.62 7.57
N ALA A 187 -0.01 7.53 7.15
CA ALA A 187 -1.20 7.01 7.80
C ALA A 187 -0.94 6.54 9.25
N ALA A 188 0.18 5.85 9.49
CA ALA A 188 0.57 5.41 10.83
C ALA A 188 0.89 6.60 11.75
N GLY A 189 1.60 7.61 11.25
CA GLY A 189 1.91 8.83 11.98
C GLY A 189 0.64 9.59 12.37
N ASP A 190 -0.31 9.72 11.45
CA ASP A 190 -1.57 10.42 11.69
C ASP A 190 -2.44 9.72 12.75
N VAL A 191 -2.51 8.37 12.73
CA VAL A 191 -3.37 7.63 13.66
C VAL A 191 -2.74 7.40 15.04
N THR A 192 -1.40 7.28 15.10
CA THR A 192 -0.68 7.04 16.37
C THR A 192 -0.22 8.32 17.07
N GLY A 193 -0.05 9.41 16.32
CA GLY A 193 0.58 10.64 16.77
C GLY A 193 2.11 10.53 16.93
N ASP A 194 2.73 9.41 16.52
CA ASP A 194 4.17 9.20 16.60
C ASP A 194 4.89 9.84 15.40
N LYS A 195 5.59 10.93 15.67
CA LYS A 195 6.34 11.71 14.66
C LYS A 195 7.44 10.93 13.93
N LYS A 196 7.91 9.81 14.52
CA LYS A 196 8.95 9.00 13.87
C LYS A 196 8.58 8.60 12.45
N TYR A 197 7.29 8.31 12.20
CA TYR A 197 6.80 7.89 10.89
C TYR A 197 6.87 9.02 9.86
N HIS A 198 6.45 10.24 10.23
CA HIS A 198 6.57 11.41 9.37
C HIS A 198 8.03 11.77 9.08
N ILE A 199 8.94 11.60 10.05
CA ILE A 199 10.38 11.78 9.86
C ILE A 199 10.92 10.75 8.87
N ARG A 200 10.58 9.48 9.03
CA ARG A 200 11.00 8.41 8.11
C ARG A 200 10.45 8.61 6.69
N ALA A 201 9.19 9.00 6.56
CA ALA A 201 8.61 9.38 5.27
C ALA A 201 9.41 10.51 4.59
N GLY A 202 9.78 11.53 5.35
CA GLY A 202 10.63 12.63 4.86
C GLY A 202 11.99 12.16 4.34
N ARG A 203 12.63 11.21 5.03
CA ARG A 203 13.93 10.65 4.60
C ARG A 203 13.83 9.96 3.24
N ILE A 204 12.78 9.16 3.02
CA ILE A 204 12.53 8.55 1.70
C ILE A 204 12.31 9.64 0.65
N ILE A 205 11.47 10.64 0.95
CA ILE A 205 11.17 11.76 0.04
C ILE A 205 12.44 12.52 -0.35
N ASP A 206 13.35 12.78 0.59
CA ASP A 206 14.62 13.44 0.32
C ASP A 206 15.50 12.66 -0.66
N HIS A 207 15.49 11.33 -0.60
CA HIS A 207 16.19 10.49 -1.57
C HIS A 207 15.54 10.60 -2.96
N VAL A 208 14.23 10.49 -3.02
CA VAL A 208 13.47 10.53 -4.28
C VAL A 208 13.65 11.85 -5.01
N ILE A 209 13.62 12.97 -4.29
CA ILE A 209 13.84 14.30 -4.89
C ILE A 209 15.25 14.39 -5.50
N ARG A 210 16.28 13.94 -4.78
CA ARG A 210 17.66 13.94 -5.29
C ARG A 210 17.81 13.07 -6.53
N TRP A 211 17.28 11.85 -6.52
CA TRP A 211 17.33 10.96 -7.68
C TRP A 211 16.54 11.50 -8.88
N ALA A 212 15.44 12.20 -8.64
CA ALA A 212 14.69 12.85 -9.71
C ALA A 212 15.49 14.02 -10.32
N GLU A 213 16.11 14.85 -9.49
CA GLU A 213 16.99 15.94 -9.94
C GLU A 213 18.14 15.40 -10.82
N ASP A 214 18.83 14.36 -10.36
CA ASP A 214 19.94 13.73 -11.07
C ASP A 214 19.51 13.08 -12.40
N ASN A 215 18.23 12.71 -12.54
CA ASN A 215 17.67 12.07 -13.73
C ASN A 215 16.70 12.98 -14.53
N SER A 216 16.97 14.27 -14.57
CA SER A 216 16.15 15.25 -15.33
C SER A 216 14.68 15.24 -14.93
N TRP A 217 14.40 15.18 -13.64
CA TRP A 217 13.08 15.13 -13.01
C TRP A 217 12.21 13.90 -13.39
N ARG A 218 12.85 12.85 -13.88
CA ARG A 218 12.20 11.54 -14.04
C ARG A 218 12.63 10.66 -12.88
N ILE A 219 11.68 10.26 -12.06
CA ILE A 219 11.96 9.42 -10.89
C ILE A 219 12.40 8.03 -11.36
N PRO A 220 13.62 7.57 -11.03
CA PRO A 220 14.03 6.20 -11.30
C PRO A 220 13.15 5.20 -10.51
N GLU A 221 12.85 4.05 -11.10
CA GLU A 221 12.00 3.04 -10.45
C GLU A 221 12.84 1.94 -9.77
N HIS A 222 14.03 1.62 -10.32
CA HIS A 222 14.80 0.43 -10.01
C HIS A 222 16.22 0.78 -9.60
N PHE A 223 16.76 0.03 -8.63
CA PHE A 223 18.08 0.26 -8.07
C PHE A 223 18.76 -1.08 -7.73
N THR A 224 20.11 -1.05 -7.69
CA THR A 224 20.91 -2.11 -7.08
C THR A 224 20.77 -2.10 -5.56
N LYS A 225 21.33 -3.12 -4.91
CA LYS A 225 21.34 -3.20 -3.44
C LYS A 225 22.10 -2.06 -2.75
N GLU A 226 22.98 -1.36 -3.47
CA GLU A 226 23.69 -0.16 -3.02
C GLU A 226 22.96 1.15 -3.37
N TRP A 227 21.71 1.08 -3.79
CA TRP A 227 20.89 2.22 -4.21
C TRP A 227 21.47 3.03 -5.40
N VAL A 228 22.16 2.33 -6.31
CA VAL A 228 22.55 2.90 -7.60
C VAL A 228 21.40 2.68 -8.59
N ALA A 229 20.95 3.77 -9.23
CA ALA A 229 19.83 3.69 -10.17
C ALA A 229 20.15 2.77 -11.37
N ASP A 230 19.29 1.78 -11.62
CA ASP A 230 19.34 0.87 -12.76
C ASP A 230 18.28 1.30 -13.79
N LEU A 231 18.66 2.21 -14.69
CA LEU A 231 17.76 2.77 -15.69
C LEU A 231 17.45 1.79 -16.84
N ASP A 232 18.16 0.68 -16.93
CA ASP A 232 17.97 -0.36 -17.96
C ASP A 232 17.27 -1.61 -17.41
N CYS A 233 16.89 -1.63 -16.14
CA CYS A 233 16.18 -2.73 -15.52
C CYS A 233 14.91 -3.10 -16.32
N ASN A 234 14.73 -4.39 -16.62
CA ASN A 234 13.60 -4.94 -17.39
C ASN A 234 13.39 -4.35 -18.80
N ARG A 235 14.45 -3.85 -19.43
CA ARG A 235 14.39 -3.34 -20.80
C ARG A 235 13.87 -4.37 -21.81
N ASP A 236 14.08 -5.65 -21.56
CA ASP A 236 13.60 -6.80 -22.33
C ASP A 236 12.15 -7.20 -22.00
N ARG A 237 11.59 -6.67 -20.90
CA ARG A 237 10.22 -6.90 -20.43
C ARG A 237 9.56 -5.58 -20.00
N PRO A 238 9.35 -4.64 -20.96
CA PRO A 238 8.97 -3.27 -20.62
C PRO A 238 7.58 -3.12 -19.99
N ASP A 239 6.73 -4.12 -20.16
CA ASP A 239 5.35 -4.20 -19.65
C ASP A 239 5.19 -5.08 -18.40
N ASP A 240 6.30 -5.34 -17.67
CA ASP A 240 6.21 -6.04 -16.39
C ASP A 240 5.24 -5.28 -15.45
N PRO A 241 4.23 -5.94 -14.87
CA PRO A 241 3.17 -5.26 -14.13
C PRO A 241 3.62 -4.64 -12.80
N PHE A 242 4.76 -5.07 -12.25
CA PHE A 242 5.28 -4.58 -10.97
C PHE A 242 6.63 -3.87 -11.09
N LYS A 243 7.39 -4.18 -12.13
CA LYS A 243 8.73 -3.64 -12.37
C LYS A 243 8.86 -3.20 -13.84
N PRO A 244 8.00 -2.27 -14.33
CA PRO A 244 8.03 -1.84 -15.72
C PRO A 244 9.35 -1.13 -16.05
N TYR A 245 9.82 -1.27 -17.29
CA TYR A 245 11.01 -0.54 -17.75
C TYR A 245 10.77 0.97 -17.80
N GLY A 246 11.77 1.73 -17.36
CA GLY A 246 11.77 3.18 -17.45
C GLY A 246 11.08 3.88 -16.29
N ALA A 247 10.49 5.06 -16.54
CA ALA A 247 9.77 5.86 -15.54
C ALA A 247 8.26 5.67 -15.71
N THR A 248 7.55 5.50 -14.60
CA THR A 248 6.09 5.30 -14.57
C THR A 248 5.39 6.65 -14.32
N PRO A 249 4.69 7.25 -15.31
CA PRO A 249 4.04 8.55 -15.12
C PRO A 249 3.01 8.56 -13.97
N GLY A 250 2.30 7.44 -13.76
CA GLY A 250 1.36 7.28 -12.64
C GLY A 250 2.06 7.41 -11.28
N HIS A 251 3.22 6.77 -11.10
CA HIS A 251 4.03 6.90 -9.89
C HIS A 251 4.51 8.34 -9.67
N GLY A 252 4.88 9.05 -10.75
CA GLY A 252 5.26 10.48 -10.63
C GLY A 252 4.13 11.35 -10.05
N ILE A 253 2.87 11.10 -10.44
CA ILE A 253 1.70 11.81 -9.90
C ILE A 253 1.45 11.38 -8.44
N GLU A 254 1.63 10.11 -8.13
CA GLU A 254 1.45 9.57 -6.78
C GLU A 254 2.52 10.12 -5.82
N TRP A 255 3.79 10.20 -6.24
CA TRP A 255 4.85 10.88 -5.50
C TRP A 255 4.52 12.35 -5.25
N ALA A 256 4.02 13.08 -6.24
CA ALA A 256 3.63 14.49 -6.07
C ALA A 256 2.54 14.64 -4.99
N ARG A 257 1.55 13.73 -4.96
CA ARG A 257 0.53 13.67 -3.91
C ARG A 257 1.14 13.44 -2.53
N LEU A 258 1.98 12.41 -2.40
CA LEU A 258 2.58 12.02 -1.11
C LEU A 258 3.52 13.09 -0.56
N ILE A 259 4.37 13.69 -1.41
CA ILE A 259 5.26 14.80 -1.04
C ILE A 259 4.44 15.99 -0.55
N THR A 260 3.36 16.33 -1.25
CA THR A 260 2.47 17.43 -0.86
C THR A 260 1.78 17.14 0.48
N GLN A 261 1.29 15.91 0.68
CA GLN A 261 0.67 15.49 1.93
C GLN A 261 1.64 15.57 3.10
N TRP A 262 2.87 15.05 2.91
CA TRP A 262 3.94 15.13 3.91
C TRP A 262 4.30 16.58 4.26
N ALA A 263 4.48 17.45 3.26
CA ALA A 263 4.80 18.86 3.48
C ALA A 263 3.69 19.59 4.26
N LEU A 264 2.43 19.35 3.94
CA LEU A 264 1.28 19.94 4.65
C LEU A 264 1.21 19.46 6.11
N ALA A 265 1.46 18.18 6.36
CA ALA A 265 1.44 17.62 7.71
C ALA A 265 2.54 18.23 8.60
N ASN A 266 3.73 18.49 8.03
CA ASN A 266 4.87 19.04 8.77
C ASN A 266 4.84 20.58 8.89
N CYS A 267 4.26 21.30 7.94
CA CYS A 267 4.12 22.76 8.00
C CYS A 267 3.05 23.25 9.01
N ARG A 268 2.18 22.38 9.50
CA ARG A 268 1.17 22.72 10.51
C ARG A 268 1.71 22.74 11.94
N GLU A 269 2.95 22.36 12.15
CA GLU A 269 3.59 22.29 13.46
C GLU A 269 4.64 23.39 13.70
N VAL A 270 4.73 24.42 12.82
CA VAL A 270 5.67 25.55 12.95
C VAL A 270 4.96 26.81 13.37
#